data_095607859acfca790742f27c9e72507e
#
_entry.id   095607859acfca790742f27c9e72507e
#
_cell.length_a   1.000
_cell.length_b   1.000
_cell.length_c   1.000
_cell.angle_alpha   90.00
_cell.angle_beta   90.00
_cell.angle_gamma   90.00
#
_symmetry.space_group_name_H-M   'P 1'
#
loop_
_entity.id
_entity.type
_entity.pdbx_description
1 polymer ?
#
loop_
_entity_poly.entity_id
_entity_poly.type
_entity_poly.pdbx_seq_one_letter_code
_entity_poly.pdbx_strand_id
1 'polypeptide(L)'
;IMEYGAAIRSLRVHHGGAWTDVVLGYDTLREYEENNGYLGACIGRVGNRIGGAAFTLNRKDYRLAGNDGENHLHGGVRGFDKYVWSAEMLPDGVRLTRVSPDGEEGYPGTMCAAVSYRLCGDTLTMAYEASADRDTLCNLTNHSYFNLNGSGSVLGHTLQICAEEFLENSAATLPTGKRLPVAGTPFDFRAPKRVGQDIGADDIQLRNGGGYDHNFCLTGETAAVLRGDASGITMTVRTTLPGMQLYTANFLTERR
;
A
#
# COMPACT_ATOMS: atom_id res chain seq x y z
N ILE A 1 -9.28 8.18 -11.11
CA ILE A 1 -9.06 8.61 -9.71
C ILE A 1 -10.39 9.05 -9.14
N MET A 2 -10.59 8.86 -7.87
CA MET A 2 -11.81 9.18 -7.14
C MET A 2 -11.44 10.07 -5.94
N GLU A 3 -12.29 11.06 -5.62
CA GLU A 3 -12.07 11.99 -4.48
C GLU A 3 -12.20 11.28 -3.13
N TYR A 4 -13.10 10.31 -3.00
CA TYR A 4 -13.21 9.50 -1.79
C TYR A 4 -11.97 8.62 -1.64
N GLY A 5 -11.26 8.80 -0.54
CA GLY A 5 -9.98 8.14 -0.26
C GLY A 5 -8.82 8.54 -1.18
N ALA A 6 -8.98 9.54 -2.04
CA ALA A 6 -8.04 9.86 -3.12
C ALA A 6 -7.63 8.59 -3.90
N ALA A 7 -8.60 7.72 -4.20
CA ALA A 7 -8.37 6.36 -4.62
C ALA A 7 -8.15 6.21 -6.13
N ILE A 8 -7.23 5.32 -6.50
CA ILE A 8 -7.12 4.79 -7.87
C ILE A 8 -8.20 3.73 -8.04
N ARG A 9 -9.29 4.08 -8.72
CA ARG A 9 -10.40 3.15 -9.00
C ARG A 9 -10.10 2.22 -10.17
N SER A 10 -9.39 2.72 -11.18
CA SER A 10 -9.11 2.01 -12.43
C SER A 10 -7.80 2.52 -13.02
N LEU A 11 -6.96 1.60 -13.48
CA LEU A 11 -5.76 1.88 -14.26
C LEU A 11 -5.75 0.94 -15.46
N ARG A 12 -6.04 1.49 -16.65
CA ARG A 12 -6.17 0.69 -17.86
C ARG A 12 -4.93 0.79 -18.72
N VAL A 13 -4.38 -0.35 -19.09
CA VAL A 13 -3.19 -0.47 -19.95
C VAL A 13 -3.61 -1.07 -21.29
N HIS A 14 -3.20 -0.43 -22.38
CA HIS A 14 -3.40 -0.97 -23.73
C HIS A 14 -2.27 -1.94 -24.07
N HIS A 15 -2.59 -3.20 -24.28
CA HIS A 15 -1.62 -4.23 -24.63
C HIS A 15 -2.28 -5.30 -25.52
N GLY A 16 -1.58 -5.76 -26.55
CA GLY A 16 -2.08 -6.83 -27.43
C GLY A 16 -3.38 -6.49 -28.16
N GLY A 17 -3.67 -5.20 -28.42
CA GLY A 17 -4.90 -4.75 -29.07
C GLY A 17 -6.12 -4.61 -28.13
N ALA A 18 -5.95 -4.82 -26.83
CA ALA A 18 -7.01 -4.71 -25.82
C ALA A 18 -6.63 -3.80 -24.65
N TRP A 19 -7.64 -3.24 -23.97
CA TRP A 19 -7.47 -2.51 -22.73
C TRP A 19 -7.67 -3.45 -21.55
N THR A 20 -6.68 -3.55 -20.67
CA THR A 20 -6.73 -4.33 -19.43
C THR A 20 -6.73 -3.38 -18.24
N ASP A 21 -7.70 -3.49 -17.34
CA ASP A 21 -7.65 -2.82 -16.05
C ASP A 21 -6.75 -3.63 -15.12
N VAL A 22 -5.64 -3.04 -14.71
CA VAL A 22 -4.59 -3.74 -13.96
C VAL A 22 -4.66 -3.50 -12.45
N VAL A 23 -5.69 -2.82 -11.95
CA VAL A 23 -5.95 -2.61 -10.52
C VAL A 23 -7.32 -3.12 -10.13
N LEU A 24 -7.44 -3.62 -8.89
CA LEU A 24 -8.73 -3.95 -8.31
C LEU A 24 -9.42 -2.66 -7.87
N GLY A 25 -10.73 -2.58 -8.07
CA GLY A 25 -11.56 -1.48 -7.60
C GLY A 25 -13.02 -1.93 -7.57
N TYR A 26 -13.87 -1.23 -6.82
CA TYR A 26 -15.32 -1.45 -6.82
C TYR A 26 -16.01 -0.69 -7.95
N ASP A 27 -17.24 -1.07 -8.26
CA ASP A 27 -18.01 -0.44 -9.33
C ASP A 27 -18.70 0.84 -8.87
N THR A 28 -19.08 0.93 -7.60
CA THR A 28 -19.85 2.05 -7.05
C THR A 28 -19.15 2.69 -5.84
N LEU A 29 -19.42 3.97 -5.59
CA LEU A 29 -18.96 4.67 -4.39
C LEU A 29 -19.46 4.00 -3.10
N ARG A 30 -20.70 3.51 -3.12
CA ARG A 30 -21.30 2.81 -1.97
C ARG A 30 -20.47 1.60 -1.54
N GLU A 31 -19.95 0.82 -2.49
CA GLU A 31 -19.10 -0.31 -2.17
C GLU A 31 -17.78 0.13 -1.50
N TYR A 32 -17.20 1.27 -1.92
CA TYR A 32 -16.03 1.86 -1.24
C TYR A 32 -16.35 2.33 0.19
N GLU A 33 -17.56 2.83 0.44
CA GLU A 33 -18.00 3.28 1.77
C GLU A 33 -18.29 2.12 2.72
N GLU A 34 -18.84 1.01 2.20
CA GLU A 34 -19.28 -0.16 2.98
C GLU A 34 -18.14 -1.16 3.24
N ASN A 35 -17.08 -1.15 2.44
CA ASN A 35 -16.00 -2.14 2.48
C ASN A 35 -14.70 -1.58 3.06
N ASN A 36 -13.89 -2.49 3.63
CA ASN A 36 -12.62 -2.15 4.30
C ASN A 36 -11.38 -2.69 3.56
N GLY A 37 -11.48 -2.99 2.26
CA GLY A 37 -10.38 -3.53 1.47
C GLY A 37 -9.30 -2.51 1.11
N TYR A 38 -9.50 -1.22 1.39
CA TYR A 38 -8.60 -0.12 1.05
C TYR A 38 -8.25 0.00 -0.43
N LEU A 39 -9.08 -0.55 -1.33
CA LEU A 39 -8.76 -0.67 -2.76
C LEU A 39 -8.37 0.68 -3.37
N GLY A 40 -7.11 0.78 -3.80
CA GLY A 40 -6.57 1.96 -4.46
C GLY A 40 -6.42 3.21 -3.60
N ALA A 41 -6.81 3.18 -2.33
CA ALA A 41 -6.90 4.36 -1.48
C ALA A 41 -5.53 4.94 -1.08
N CYS A 42 -5.48 6.26 -0.88
CA CYS A 42 -4.40 6.93 -0.19
C CYS A 42 -4.52 6.66 1.32
N ILE A 43 -3.51 6.06 1.89
CA ILE A 43 -3.45 5.67 3.30
C ILE A 43 -2.71 6.72 4.11
N GLY A 44 -3.26 7.09 5.23
CA GLY A 44 -2.69 8.06 6.19
C GLY A 44 -3.55 8.20 7.45
N ARG A 45 -3.03 8.90 8.52
CA ARG A 45 -1.69 9.53 8.50
C ARG A 45 -0.53 8.54 8.40
N VAL A 46 -0.67 7.32 8.93
CA VAL A 46 0.40 6.32 8.95
C VAL A 46 -0.10 5.03 8.33
N GLY A 47 0.55 4.62 7.24
CA GLY A 47 0.33 3.32 6.62
C GLY A 47 0.92 2.20 7.48
N ASN A 48 0.32 1.00 7.38
CA ASN A 48 0.62 -0.16 8.19
C ASN A 48 0.30 0.07 9.68
N ARG A 49 0.91 -0.69 10.60
CA ARG A 49 0.52 -0.80 12.02
C ARG A 49 1.37 0.05 12.96
N ILE A 50 0.71 0.56 14.01
CA ILE A 50 1.36 1.10 15.21
C ILE A 50 0.96 0.19 16.37
N GLY A 51 1.95 -0.50 16.97
CA GLY A 51 1.73 -1.47 18.02
C GLY A 51 1.11 -0.86 19.29
N GLY A 52 0.14 -1.57 19.90
CA GLY A 52 -0.56 -1.13 21.08
C GLY A 52 -1.36 0.16 20.92
N ALA A 53 -1.62 0.58 19.66
CA ALA A 53 -2.32 1.81 19.31
C ALA A 53 -1.81 3.03 20.12
N ALA A 54 -0.49 3.14 20.27
CA ALA A 54 0.13 4.23 21.02
C ALA A 54 1.55 4.51 20.54
N PHE A 55 2.01 5.75 20.73
CA PHE A 55 3.40 6.14 20.51
C PHE A 55 3.80 7.27 21.44
N THR A 56 5.12 7.42 21.66
CA THR A 56 5.70 8.55 22.39
C THR A 56 6.39 9.49 21.39
N LEU A 57 6.03 10.76 21.42
CA LEU A 57 6.67 11.81 20.63
C LEU A 57 6.99 13.00 21.55
N ASN A 58 8.23 13.49 21.54
CA ASN A 58 8.67 14.61 22.38
C ASN A 58 8.34 14.42 23.87
N ARG A 59 8.55 13.19 24.39
CA ARG A 59 8.30 12.79 25.78
C ARG A 59 6.81 12.87 26.20
N LYS A 60 5.89 12.89 25.24
CA LYS A 60 4.44 12.85 25.46
C LYS A 60 3.89 11.61 24.80
N ASP A 61 3.06 10.88 25.54
CA ASP A 61 2.37 9.69 25.05
C ASP A 61 1.08 10.10 24.34
N TYR A 62 0.85 9.47 23.19
CA TYR A 62 -0.36 9.60 22.39
C TYR A 62 -1.05 8.26 22.27
N ARG A 63 -2.36 8.26 22.45
CA ARG A 63 -3.23 7.11 22.23
C ARG A 63 -3.97 7.28 20.93
N LEU A 64 -3.98 6.22 20.13
CA LEU A 64 -4.67 6.15 18.86
C LEU A 64 -5.88 5.24 18.96
N ALA A 65 -6.75 5.24 17.96
CA ALA A 65 -7.82 4.27 17.86
C ALA A 65 -7.25 2.86 17.58
N GLY A 66 -7.66 1.87 18.37
CA GLY A 66 -7.39 0.45 18.12
C GLY A 66 -8.40 -0.08 17.12
N ASN A 67 -8.01 -0.28 15.86
CA ASN A 67 -8.87 -0.76 14.79
C ASN A 67 -8.40 -2.08 14.17
N ASP A 68 -7.32 -2.67 14.72
CA ASP A 68 -6.78 -3.97 14.32
C ASP A 68 -6.32 -4.73 15.58
N GLY A 69 -7.28 -5.32 16.30
CA GLY A 69 -7.05 -5.86 17.64
C GLY A 69 -6.59 -4.76 18.60
N GLU A 70 -5.42 -4.95 19.21
CA GLU A 70 -4.80 -3.96 20.10
C GLU A 70 -4.00 -2.89 19.33
N ASN A 71 -3.82 -3.06 18.01
CA ASN A 71 -3.00 -2.19 17.18
C ASN A 71 -3.85 -1.13 16.47
N HIS A 72 -3.16 -0.10 16.00
CA HIS A 72 -3.70 0.88 15.08
C HIS A 72 -3.22 0.55 13.67
N LEU A 73 -4.13 0.53 12.70
CA LEU A 73 -3.85 0.18 11.30
C LEU A 73 -4.32 1.30 10.37
N HIS A 74 -3.49 1.64 9.39
CA HIS A 74 -3.82 2.47 8.23
C HIS A 74 -4.48 3.82 8.55
N GLY A 75 -4.08 4.45 9.68
CA GLY A 75 -4.60 5.77 10.05
C GLY A 75 -5.85 5.74 10.91
N GLY A 76 -6.35 4.55 11.30
CA GLY A 76 -7.40 4.39 12.30
C GLY A 76 -8.75 3.94 11.77
N VAL A 77 -9.77 4.11 12.59
CA VAL A 77 -11.16 3.73 12.27
C VAL A 77 -11.69 4.53 11.08
N ARG A 78 -11.32 5.81 11.02
CA ARG A 78 -11.63 6.67 9.90
C ARG A 78 -10.33 7.29 9.36
N GLY A 79 -9.52 6.46 8.68
CA GLY A 79 -8.29 6.89 8.02
C GLY A 79 -8.53 7.75 6.78
N PHE A 80 -7.46 8.13 6.12
CA PHE A 80 -7.48 8.98 4.92
C PHE A 80 -8.28 8.38 3.76
N ASP A 81 -8.42 7.08 3.72
CA ASP A 81 -9.22 6.29 2.79
C ASP A 81 -10.74 6.58 2.89
N LYS A 82 -11.21 7.10 4.02
CA LYS A 82 -12.64 7.33 4.32
C LYS A 82 -13.06 8.81 4.30
N TYR A 83 -12.29 9.64 3.63
CA TYR A 83 -12.62 11.05 3.44
C TYR A 83 -12.72 11.43 1.98
N VAL A 84 -13.58 12.40 1.69
CA VAL A 84 -13.59 13.08 0.39
C VAL A 84 -12.49 14.13 0.39
N TRP A 85 -11.61 14.05 -0.59
CA TRP A 85 -10.52 15.01 -0.79
C TRP A 85 -10.94 16.08 -1.80
N SER A 86 -10.40 17.28 -1.66
CA SER A 86 -10.58 18.34 -2.65
C SER A 86 -9.68 18.08 -3.85
N ALA A 87 -10.26 18.01 -5.04
CA ALA A 87 -9.54 17.72 -6.28
C ALA A 87 -9.28 18.99 -7.10
N GLU A 88 -8.08 19.10 -7.64
CA GLU A 88 -7.65 20.10 -8.62
C GLU A 88 -7.10 19.38 -9.85
N MET A 89 -7.67 19.68 -11.02
CA MET A 89 -7.18 19.08 -12.27
C MET A 89 -5.87 19.73 -12.68
N LEU A 90 -4.89 18.89 -13.05
CA LEU A 90 -3.62 19.28 -13.60
C LEU A 90 -3.61 19.00 -15.11
N PRO A 91 -2.72 19.61 -15.91
CA PRO A 91 -2.63 19.33 -17.35
C PRO A 91 -2.38 17.84 -17.68
N ASP A 92 -1.72 17.11 -16.79
CA ASP A 92 -1.30 15.71 -16.93
C ASP A 92 -1.82 14.80 -15.83
N GLY A 93 -2.81 15.26 -15.03
CA GLY A 93 -3.30 14.48 -13.92
C GLY A 93 -4.24 15.20 -12.98
N VAL A 94 -4.19 14.84 -11.70
CA VAL A 94 -5.03 15.43 -10.65
C VAL A 94 -4.24 15.54 -9.36
N ARG A 95 -4.41 16.64 -8.63
CA ARG A 95 -3.94 16.84 -7.26
C ARG A 95 -5.11 16.77 -6.31
N LEU A 96 -5.01 15.93 -5.30
CA LEU A 96 -6.01 15.81 -4.25
C LEU A 96 -5.42 16.29 -2.92
N THR A 97 -6.18 17.09 -2.18
CA THR A 97 -5.74 17.69 -0.92
C THR A 97 -6.76 17.48 0.19
N ARG A 98 -6.28 17.36 1.42
CA ARG A 98 -7.13 17.40 2.61
C ARG A 98 -6.40 18.02 3.80
N VAL A 99 -7.19 18.54 4.74
CA VAL A 99 -6.72 18.93 6.07
C VAL A 99 -7.18 17.88 7.07
N SER A 100 -6.23 17.32 7.82
CA SER A 100 -6.47 16.43 8.95
C SER A 100 -6.29 17.25 10.22
N PRO A 101 -7.36 17.55 11.00
CA PRO A 101 -7.28 18.42 12.16
C PRO A 101 -6.47 17.81 13.31
N ASP A 102 -6.00 18.66 14.23
CA ASP A 102 -5.35 18.22 15.48
C ASP A 102 -6.27 17.25 16.24
N GLY A 103 -5.72 16.11 16.64
CA GLY A 103 -6.44 15.08 17.37
C GLY A 103 -7.23 14.09 16.51
N GLU A 104 -7.25 14.22 15.18
CA GLU A 104 -7.88 13.22 14.32
C GLU A 104 -7.24 11.85 14.54
N GLU A 105 -8.06 10.82 14.84
CA GLU A 105 -7.63 9.45 15.20
C GLU A 105 -6.59 9.39 16.35
N GLY A 106 -6.40 10.48 17.12
CA GLY A 106 -5.45 10.60 18.22
C GLY A 106 -4.09 11.21 17.83
N TYR A 107 -3.87 11.54 16.57
CA TYR A 107 -2.61 12.15 16.14
C TYR A 107 -2.53 13.65 16.48
N PRO A 108 -1.37 14.14 17.00
CA PRO A 108 -1.19 15.57 17.26
C PRO A 108 -1.00 16.38 15.99
N GLY A 109 -1.37 17.64 16.06
CA GLY A 109 -1.14 18.65 15.03
C GLY A 109 -2.13 18.60 13.88
N THR A 110 -2.40 19.77 13.32
CA THR A 110 -3.16 19.91 12.07
C THR A 110 -2.22 19.62 10.91
N MET A 111 -2.57 18.63 10.07
CA MET A 111 -1.77 18.24 8.92
C MET A 111 -2.50 18.59 7.62
N CYS A 112 -1.81 19.31 6.73
CA CYS A 112 -2.21 19.43 5.33
C CYS A 112 -1.52 18.33 4.53
N ALA A 113 -2.30 17.46 3.89
CA ALA A 113 -1.80 16.37 3.05
C ALA A 113 -2.26 16.56 1.61
N ALA A 114 -1.40 16.22 0.67
CA ALA A 114 -1.71 16.16 -0.75
C ALA A 114 -1.14 14.92 -1.41
N VAL A 115 -1.85 14.42 -2.41
CA VAL A 115 -1.34 13.42 -3.35
C VAL A 115 -1.62 13.90 -4.78
N SER A 116 -0.59 13.85 -5.62
CA SER A 116 -0.72 14.15 -7.05
C SER A 116 -0.54 12.86 -7.83
N TYR A 117 -1.50 12.55 -8.69
CA TYR A 117 -1.44 11.47 -9.68
C TYR A 117 -1.21 12.09 -11.04
N ARG A 118 -0.09 11.78 -11.68
CA ARG A 118 0.27 12.27 -13.01
C ARG A 118 0.51 11.10 -13.96
N LEU A 119 -0.02 11.20 -15.17
CA LEU A 119 0.14 10.19 -16.20
C LEU A 119 0.91 10.79 -17.37
N CYS A 120 2.10 10.23 -17.65
CA CYS A 120 2.92 10.63 -18.79
C CYS A 120 3.35 9.38 -19.56
N GLY A 121 2.82 9.20 -20.78
CA GLY A 121 3.00 7.96 -21.53
C GLY A 121 2.52 6.76 -20.72
N ASP A 122 3.40 5.79 -20.52
CA ASP A 122 3.11 4.57 -19.74
C ASP A 122 3.54 4.69 -18.27
N THR A 123 3.79 5.89 -17.78
CA THR A 123 4.23 6.13 -16.40
C THR A 123 3.16 6.84 -15.59
N LEU A 124 2.71 6.20 -14.51
CA LEU A 124 1.92 6.81 -13.45
C LEU A 124 2.86 7.24 -12.31
N THR A 125 2.89 8.54 -12.02
CA THR A 125 3.62 9.11 -10.89
C THR A 125 2.66 9.45 -9.77
N MET A 126 2.97 8.99 -8.55
CA MET A 126 2.27 9.34 -7.31
C MET A 126 3.22 10.15 -6.42
N ALA A 127 2.94 11.45 -6.23
CA ALA A 127 3.73 12.32 -5.38
C ALA A 127 2.93 12.72 -4.15
N TYR A 128 3.52 12.51 -2.96
CA TYR A 128 2.92 12.85 -1.67
C TYR A 128 3.59 14.08 -1.08
N GLU A 129 2.78 14.97 -0.53
CA GLU A 129 3.22 16.16 0.19
C GLU A 129 2.46 16.22 1.51
N ALA A 130 3.17 16.53 2.59
CA ALA A 130 2.55 16.75 3.89
C ALA A 130 3.28 17.87 4.64
N SER A 131 2.51 18.72 5.31
CA SER A 131 3.01 19.71 6.26
C SER A 131 2.11 19.74 7.49
N ALA A 132 2.68 20.02 8.66
CA ALA A 132 1.94 20.07 9.90
C ALA A 132 2.33 21.31 10.73
N ASP A 133 1.41 21.78 11.58
CA ASP A 133 1.62 22.93 12.46
C ASP A 133 2.51 22.59 13.68
N ARG A 134 2.74 21.30 13.94
CA ARG A 134 3.64 20.76 14.97
C ARG A 134 4.11 19.36 14.63
N ASP A 135 5.08 18.85 15.39
CA ASP A 135 5.57 17.49 15.24
C ASP A 135 4.45 16.45 15.33
N THR A 136 4.41 15.54 14.36
CA THR A 136 3.44 14.45 14.26
C THR A 136 4.04 13.28 13.47
N LEU A 137 3.34 12.16 13.42
CA LEU A 137 3.72 11.03 12.56
C LEU A 137 3.08 11.18 11.17
N CYS A 138 3.87 10.87 10.14
CA CYS A 138 3.41 10.86 8.76
C CYS A 138 4.10 9.74 7.99
N ASN A 139 3.31 8.84 7.39
CA ASN A 139 3.78 7.80 6.47
C ASN A 139 2.66 7.49 5.47
N LEU A 140 2.62 8.26 4.37
CA LEU A 140 1.59 8.13 3.35
C LEU A 140 1.96 7.04 2.34
N THR A 141 0.95 6.30 1.87
CA THR A 141 1.12 5.30 0.81
C THR A 141 -0.17 5.16 -0.01
N ASN A 142 -0.10 4.42 -1.12
CA ASN A 142 -1.27 4.00 -1.89
C ASN A 142 -1.48 2.49 -1.74
N HIS A 143 -2.73 2.08 -1.58
CA HIS A 143 -3.13 0.69 -1.35
C HIS A 143 -3.76 0.05 -2.59
N SER A 144 -3.19 0.29 -3.76
CA SER A 144 -3.64 -0.39 -4.98
C SER A 144 -3.24 -1.86 -4.98
N TYR A 145 -4.18 -2.70 -5.37
CA TYR A 145 -3.94 -4.12 -5.63
C TYR A 145 -3.79 -4.30 -7.14
N PHE A 146 -2.63 -4.80 -7.55
CA PHE A 146 -2.32 -4.98 -8.96
C PHE A 146 -2.54 -6.42 -9.40
N ASN A 147 -3.29 -6.58 -10.50
CA ASN A 147 -3.37 -7.83 -11.26
C ASN A 147 -3.15 -7.51 -12.73
N LEU A 148 -1.95 -7.75 -13.22
CA LEU A 148 -1.56 -7.40 -14.60
C LEU A 148 -2.25 -8.25 -15.67
N ASN A 149 -2.93 -9.33 -15.26
CA ASN A 149 -3.79 -10.11 -16.16
C ASN A 149 -5.23 -9.54 -16.22
N GLY A 150 -5.58 -8.58 -15.36
CA GLY A 150 -6.91 -7.99 -15.26
C GLY A 150 -7.93 -8.86 -14.52
N SER A 151 -7.68 -10.15 -14.36
CA SER A 151 -8.56 -11.08 -13.65
C SER A 151 -7.83 -12.35 -13.23
N GLY A 152 -8.48 -13.18 -12.41
CA GLY A 152 -7.92 -14.44 -11.93
C GLY A 152 -6.83 -14.27 -10.87
N SER A 153 -6.05 -15.33 -10.65
CA SER A 153 -5.01 -15.36 -9.62
C SER A 153 -3.75 -14.63 -10.05
N VAL A 154 -3.10 -13.94 -9.10
CA VAL A 154 -1.79 -13.31 -9.28
C VAL A 154 -0.61 -14.25 -8.98
N LEU A 155 -0.87 -15.47 -8.54
CA LEU A 155 0.18 -16.41 -8.14
C LEU A 155 1.08 -16.86 -9.31
N GLY A 156 0.59 -16.75 -10.55
CA GLY A 156 1.36 -16.96 -11.77
C GLY A 156 2.31 -15.83 -12.14
N HIS A 157 2.05 -14.60 -11.65
CA HIS A 157 2.88 -13.45 -11.97
C HIS A 157 4.32 -13.67 -11.54
N THR A 158 5.25 -13.18 -12.36
CA THR A 158 6.69 -13.19 -12.01
C THR A 158 7.03 -11.86 -11.34
N LEU A 159 7.64 -11.94 -10.15
CA LEU A 159 8.03 -10.79 -9.33
C LEU A 159 9.53 -10.81 -9.07
N GLN A 160 10.16 -9.65 -9.18
CA GLN A 160 11.51 -9.36 -8.68
C GLN A 160 11.43 -8.17 -7.73
N ILE A 161 12.15 -8.22 -6.60
CA ILE A 161 12.25 -7.13 -5.62
C ILE A 161 13.73 -6.82 -5.35
N CYS A 162 14.10 -5.55 -5.41
CA CYS A 162 15.45 -5.07 -5.16
C CYS A 162 15.66 -4.84 -3.65
N ALA A 163 15.75 -5.93 -2.88
CA ALA A 163 15.97 -5.91 -1.45
C ALA A 163 16.79 -7.12 -0.99
N GLU A 164 17.69 -6.91 -0.05
CA GLU A 164 18.47 -7.97 0.62
C GLU A 164 17.82 -8.41 1.93
N GLU A 165 16.91 -7.60 2.49
CA GLU A 165 16.27 -7.82 3.76
C GLU A 165 14.78 -7.44 3.70
N PHE A 166 14.00 -8.03 4.61
CA PHE A 166 12.62 -7.66 4.89
C PHE A 166 12.40 -7.54 6.40
N LEU A 167 11.33 -6.87 6.82
CA LEU A 167 10.99 -6.74 8.22
C LEU A 167 10.28 -7.99 8.74
N GLU A 168 10.73 -8.50 9.90
CA GLU A 168 10.05 -9.56 10.62
C GLU A 168 8.67 -9.10 11.10
N ASN A 169 7.65 -9.93 10.90
CA ASN A 169 6.32 -9.74 11.46
C ASN A 169 6.09 -10.66 12.66
N SER A 170 5.47 -10.14 13.71
CA SER A 170 4.89 -10.94 14.78
C SER A 170 3.67 -11.73 14.30
N ALA A 171 3.14 -12.62 15.14
CA ALA A 171 1.91 -13.37 14.86
C ALA A 171 0.67 -12.45 14.67
N ALA A 172 0.73 -11.19 15.14
CA ALA A 172 -0.29 -10.17 14.92
C ALA A 172 0.01 -9.31 13.66
N THR A 173 0.83 -9.79 12.75
CA THR A 173 1.27 -9.06 11.54
C THR A 173 1.90 -7.69 11.81
N LEU A 174 2.34 -7.45 13.07
CA LEU A 174 3.01 -6.22 13.46
C LEU A 174 4.51 -6.33 13.13
N PRO A 175 5.08 -5.39 12.34
CA PRO A 175 6.52 -5.34 12.14
C PRO A 175 7.26 -5.15 13.47
N THR A 176 8.23 -6.04 13.78
CA THR A 176 8.99 -5.99 15.03
C THR A 176 10.14 -4.99 14.99
N GLY A 177 10.48 -4.47 13.81
CA GLY A 177 11.66 -3.66 13.56
C GLY A 177 12.92 -4.46 13.28
N LYS A 178 12.91 -5.79 13.49
CA LYS A 178 14.02 -6.66 13.15
C LYS A 178 14.05 -6.91 11.64
N ARG A 179 15.24 -6.83 11.04
CA ARG A 179 15.48 -7.15 9.65
C ARG A 179 15.95 -8.59 9.52
N LEU A 180 15.35 -9.30 8.57
CA LEU A 180 15.70 -10.68 8.23
C LEU A 180 16.26 -10.71 6.79
N PRO A 181 17.31 -11.48 6.52
CA PRO A 181 17.82 -11.66 5.16
C PRO A 181 16.80 -12.38 4.29
N VAL A 182 16.67 -11.99 3.03
CA VAL A 182 15.82 -12.71 2.07
C VAL A 182 16.48 -14.00 1.57
N ALA A 183 17.81 -14.05 1.55
CA ALA A 183 18.59 -15.15 1.01
C ALA A 183 18.24 -16.50 1.67
N GLY A 184 17.90 -17.50 0.84
CA GLY A 184 17.56 -18.84 1.31
C GLY A 184 16.19 -18.96 1.97
N THR A 185 15.32 -17.95 1.86
CA THR A 185 13.96 -17.94 2.39
C THR A 185 12.91 -17.86 1.27
N PRO A 186 11.63 -18.11 1.57
CA PRO A 186 10.53 -17.88 0.62
C PRO A 186 10.45 -16.42 0.12
N PHE A 187 11.05 -15.48 0.85
CA PHE A 187 11.07 -14.04 0.54
C PHE A 187 12.16 -13.62 -0.43
N ASP A 188 12.99 -14.56 -0.93
CA ASP A 188 14.05 -14.26 -1.89
C ASP A 188 13.49 -14.00 -3.29
N PHE A 189 13.15 -12.73 -3.56
CA PHE A 189 12.74 -12.21 -4.87
C PHE A 189 13.85 -11.43 -5.58
N ARG A 190 15.12 -11.58 -5.20
CA ARG A 190 16.23 -10.88 -5.86
C ARG A 190 16.39 -11.30 -7.32
N ALA A 191 16.08 -12.55 -7.64
CA ALA A 191 15.87 -13.02 -9.00
C ALA A 191 14.37 -13.15 -9.30
N PRO A 192 13.94 -12.93 -10.55
CA PRO A 192 12.54 -13.09 -10.93
C PRO A 192 12.03 -14.51 -10.62
N LYS A 193 10.96 -14.62 -9.82
CA LYS A 193 10.27 -15.90 -9.56
C LYS A 193 8.77 -15.72 -9.51
N ARG A 194 7.99 -16.80 -9.66
CA ARG A 194 6.53 -16.73 -9.54
C ARG A 194 6.14 -16.40 -8.10
N VAL A 195 5.14 -15.51 -7.93
CA VAL A 195 4.61 -15.15 -6.62
C VAL A 195 4.14 -16.39 -5.86
N GLY A 196 3.48 -17.32 -6.53
CA GLY A 196 2.97 -18.56 -5.94
C GLY A 196 4.02 -19.64 -5.67
N GLN A 197 5.29 -19.46 -6.08
CA GLN A 197 6.29 -20.53 -6.03
C GLN A 197 6.53 -21.05 -4.60
N ASP A 198 6.69 -20.14 -3.66
CA ASP A 198 7.07 -20.47 -2.28
C ASP A 198 6.03 -20.00 -1.24
N ILE A 199 4.89 -19.45 -1.68
CA ILE A 199 3.86 -18.86 -0.77
C ILE A 199 3.28 -19.90 0.21
N GLY A 200 3.30 -21.18 -0.16
CA GLY A 200 2.83 -22.29 0.67
C GLY A 200 3.93 -23.00 1.48
N ALA A 201 5.16 -22.46 1.50
CA ALA A 201 6.26 -23.06 2.25
C ALA A 201 5.99 -23.05 3.76
N ASP A 202 6.56 -24.03 4.48
CA ASP A 202 6.49 -24.08 5.95
C ASP A 202 7.47 -23.07 6.56
N ASP A 203 7.06 -21.81 6.57
CA ASP A 203 7.82 -20.67 7.09
C ASP A 203 6.97 -19.87 8.07
N ILE A 204 7.58 -19.49 9.21
CA ILE A 204 6.86 -18.76 10.28
C ILE A 204 6.37 -17.40 9.80
N GLN A 205 7.13 -16.71 8.93
CA GLN A 205 6.74 -15.38 8.45
C GLN A 205 5.57 -15.48 7.45
N LEU A 206 5.54 -16.49 6.59
CA LEU A 206 4.38 -16.75 5.75
C LEU A 206 3.14 -17.12 6.57
N ARG A 207 3.29 -17.90 7.64
CA ARG A 207 2.17 -18.21 8.55
C ARG A 207 1.65 -16.95 9.25
N ASN A 208 2.55 -16.09 9.74
CA ASN A 208 2.18 -14.83 10.38
C ASN A 208 1.41 -13.88 9.44
N GLY A 209 1.79 -13.82 8.15
CA GLY A 209 1.13 -12.99 7.16
C GLY A 209 -0.09 -13.64 6.47
N GLY A 210 -0.32 -14.95 6.68
CA GLY A 210 -1.27 -15.72 5.88
C GLY A 210 -0.88 -15.84 4.41
N GLY A 211 0.40 -15.64 4.09
CA GLY A 211 1.03 -15.47 2.81
C GLY A 211 2.07 -14.34 2.86
N TYR A 212 2.32 -13.66 1.75
CA TYR A 212 3.16 -12.46 1.80
C TYR A 212 2.36 -11.29 2.34
N ASP A 213 2.86 -10.63 3.39
CA ASP A 213 2.40 -9.36 3.94
C ASP A 213 3.57 -8.69 4.68
N HIS A 214 4.65 -8.40 3.95
CA HIS A 214 5.91 -7.98 4.55
C HIS A 214 6.50 -6.76 3.87
N ASN A 215 7.17 -5.93 4.67
CA ASN A 215 7.90 -4.76 4.18
C ASN A 215 9.32 -5.15 3.80
N PHE A 216 9.69 -4.94 2.54
CA PHE A 216 11.03 -5.16 2.01
C PHE A 216 11.88 -3.90 2.17
N CYS A 217 13.10 -4.03 2.68
CA CYS A 217 14.06 -2.96 2.83
C CYS A 217 14.78 -2.74 1.48
N LEU A 218 14.41 -1.69 0.77
CA LEU A 218 14.89 -1.45 -0.59
C LEU A 218 16.35 -1.00 -0.62
N THR A 219 17.07 -1.41 -1.66
CA THR A 219 18.50 -1.08 -1.86
C THR A 219 18.74 0.02 -2.90
N GLY A 220 17.68 0.56 -3.54
CA GLY A 220 17.77 1.60 -4.55
C GLY A 220 16.40 2.10 -5.00
N GLU A 221 16.36 3.00 -5.97
CA GLU A 221 15.12 3.62 -6.47
C GLU A 221 14.20 2.63 -7.18
N THR A 222 14.75 1.64 -7.90
CA THR A 222 13.93 0.56 -8.46
C THR A 222 13.59 -0.41 -7.34
N ALA A 223 12.31 -0.46 -6.99
CA ALA A 223 11.80 -1.33 -5.93
C ALA A 223 11.51 -2.73 -6.43
N ALA A 224 10.75 -2.83 -7.53
CA ALA A 224 10.30 -4.13 -8.03
C ALA A 224 10.00 -4.11 -9.53
N VAL A 225 9.98 -5.31 -10.12
CA VAL A 225 9.44 -5.57 -11.45
C VAL A 225 8.43 -6.72 -11.34
N LEU A 226 7.19 -6.47 -11.77
CA LEU A 226 6.10 -7.44 -11.81
C LEU A 226 5.70 -7.70 -13.26
N ARG A 227 5.49 -8.97 -13.64
CA ARG A 227 5.01 -9.34 -14.97
C ARG A 227 3.84 -10.30 -14.88
N GLY A 228 2.75 -9.98 -15.57
CA GLY A 228 1.61 -10.88 -15.76
C GLY A 228 1.99 -12.06 -16.64
N ASP A 229 1.69 -13.26 -16.19
CA ASP A 229 2.02 -14.51 -16.87
C ASP A 229 1.13 -14.74 -18.11
N ALA A 230 -0.14 -14.34 -18.07
CA ALA A 230 -1.06 -14.47 -19.18
C ALA A 230 -1.02 -13.23 -20.11
N SER A 231 -1.03 -12.02 -19.56
CA SER A 231 -1.06 -10.80 -20.36
C SER A 231 0.30 -10.42 -20.97
N GLY A 232 1.40 -10.77 -20.27
CA GLY A 232 2.74 -10.29 -20.62
C GLY A 232 3.00 -8.83 -20.24
N ILE A 233 2.00 -8.10 -19.70
CA ILE A 233 2.16 -6.72 -19.20
C ILE A 233 3.21 -6.72 -18.10
N THR A 234 4.10 -5.75 -18.15
CA THR A 234 5.17 -5.59 -17.15
C THR A 234 5.04 -4.24 -16.47
N MET A 235 5.12 -4.23 -15.15
CA MET A 235 5.13 -3.04 -14.31
C MET A 235 6.48 -2.93 -13.59
N THR A 236 7.15 -1.77 -13.72
CA THR A 236 8.32 -1.43 -12.92
C THR A 236 7.92 -0.43 -11.85
N VAL A 237 8.17 -0.76 -10.59
CA VAL A 237 7.93 0.13 -9.45
C VAL A 237 9.22 0.85 -9.08
N ARG A 238 9.15 2.18 -9.00
CA ARG A 238 10.22 3.03 -8.50
C ARG A 238 9.70 3.85 -7.32
N THR A 239 10.55 4.11 -6.33
CA THR A 239 10.19 4.91 -5.17
C THR A 239 11.39 5.59 -4.55
N THR A 240 11.16 6.72 -3.90
CA THR A 240 12.14 7.41 -3.05
C THR A 240 12.07 6.94 -1.59
N LEU A 241 11.11 6.07 -1.26
CA LEU A 241 10.94 5.53 0.10
C LEU A 241 11.88 4.34 0.34
N PRO A 242 12.31 4.11 1.59
CA PRO A 242 13.26 3.05 1.93
C PRO A 242 12.64 1.64 1.95
N GLY A 243 11.34 1.51 1.84
CA GLY A 243 10.64 0.23 1.95
C GLY A 243 9.44 0.11 1.04
N MET A 244 9.10 -1.14 0.71
CA MET A 244 7.92 -1.49 -0.07
C MET A 244 7.22 -2.68 0.58
N GLN A 245 5.90 -2.58 0.76
CA GLN A 245 5.08 -3.69 1.21
C GLN A 245 4.74 -4.60 0.03
N LEU A 246 4.98 -5.90 0.18
CA LEU A 246 4.39 -6.94 -0.66
C LEU A 246 3.24 -7.58 0.11
N TYR A 247 2.03 -7.46 -0.42
CA TYR A 247 0.82 -8.06 0.12
C TYR A 247 0.07 -8.84 -0.95
N THR A 248 -0.21 -10.10 -0.70
CA THR A 248 -0.88 -11.01 -1.65
C THR A 248 -2.38 -11.12 -1.43
N ALA A 249 -2.99 -10.11 -0.84
CA ALA A 249 -4.44 -10.01 -0.60
C ALA A 249 -5.00 -11.16 0.27
N ASN A 250 -4.21 -11.63 1.23
CA ASN A 250 -4.47 -12.84 2.03
C ASN A 250 -5.79 -12.77 2.81
N PHE A 251 -6.22 -11.57 3.19
CA PHE A 251 -7.43 -11.30 3.98
C PHE A 251 -8.53 -10.61 3.17
N LEU A 252 -8.33 -10.43 1.86
CA LEU A 252 -9.35 -9.84 1.00
C LEU A 252 -10.42 -10.89 0.73
N THR A 253 -11.61 -10.70 1.31
CA THR A 253 -12.73 -11.63 1.20
C THR A 253 -13.71 -11.27 0.08
N GLU A 254 -13.60 -10.06 -0.44
CA GLU A 254 -14.49 -9.54 -1.45
C GLU A 254 -14.06 -9.99 -2.83
N ARG A 255 -15.01 -10.57 -3.55
CA ARG A 255 -14.80 -11.04 -4.92
C ARG A 255 -15.55 -10.13 -5.89
N ARG A 256 -14.88 -9.75 -6.93
CA ARG A 256 -15.54 -9.42 -8.20
C ARG A 256 -15.87 -10.67 -8.96
#